data_363f2b0da5309b2f4170d0c54c5b7da5
#
_entry.id   363f2b0da5309b2f4170d0c54c5b7da5
#
_cell.length_a   1.000
_cell.length_b   1.000
_cell.length_c   1.000
_cell.angle_alpha   90.00
_cell.angle_beta   90.00
_cell.angle_gamma   90.00
#
_symmetry.space_group_name_H-M   'P 1'
#
loop_
_entity.id
_entity.type
_entity.pdbx_description
1 polymer ?
#
loop_
_entity_poly.entity_id
_entity_poly.type
_entity_poly.pdbx_seq_one_letter_code
_entity_poly.pdbx_strand_id
1 'polypeptide(L)'
;MCSSDLEGAPDVPNGTNLAVDVKGDPTFYSGRVLDNAGKPLANALLDIWSGDGEGNYDMQMPGEVGMKARGRIRTDAQGRYWFRSIRPEYYPVPTDGPVGRMLSAMGRHPYRPGHIHMIVSADGYEPVTTHIFAAGSKYLDSDAVFGVKESLVAKYDKHPAGKGPNGEAMDTPFYTVEYDFRLRPARSKAA
;
A
#
# COMPACT_ATOMS: atom_id res chain seq x y z
N MET A 1 10.27 -2.42 11.92
CA MET A 1 9.21 -3.06 11.13
C MET A 1 7.87 -2.59 11.66
N CYS A 2 6.90 -2.34 10.79
CA CYS A 2 5.54 -2.03 11.21
C CYS A 2 4.91 -3.29 11.82
N SER A 3 4.13 -3.18 12.89
CA SER A 3 3.48 -4.35 13.51
C SER A 3 2.48 -5.06 12.59
N SER A 4 2.07 -4.41 11.49
CA SER A 4 1.20 -4.98 10.46
C SER A 4 1.96 -5.70 9.33
N ASP A 5 3.30 -5.72 9.37
CA ASP A 5 4.15 -6.45 8.43
C ASP A 5 4.26 -7.90 8.90
N LEU A 6 3.55 -8.79 8.23
CA LEU A 6 3.49 -10.22 8.54
C LEU A 6 4.20 -11.02 7.46
N GLU A 7 5.03 -11.98 7.89
CA GLU A 7 5.62 -12.96 6.96
C GLU A 7 4.55 -13.90 6.38
N GLY A 8 4.78 -14.39 5.17
CA GLY A 8 3.92 -15.41 4.55
C GLY A 8 2.74 -14.86 3.74
N ALA A 9 2.76 -13.59 3.35
CA ALA A 9 1.77 -13.08 2.40
C ALA A 9 1.75 -13.93 1.12
N PRO A 10 0.57 -14.26 0.55
CA PRO A 10 0.46 -15.17 -0.58
C PRO A 10 1.07 -14.56 -1.85
N ASP A 11 1.83 -15.38 -2.60
CA ASP A 11 2.23 -15.04 -3.96
C ASP A 11 1.02 -15.19 -4.89
N VAL A 12 0.63 -14.12 -5.56
CA VAL A 12 -0.55 -14.10 -6.42
C VAL A 12 -0.23 -13.48 -7.79
N PRO A 13 -0.97 -13.83 -8.83
CA PRO A 13 -0.81 -13.22 -10.16
C PRO A 13 -1.05 -11.72 -10.16
N ASN A 14 -0.39 -11.03 -11.09
CA ASN A 14 -0.73 -9.66 -11.44
C ASN A 14 -2.22 -9.56 -11.83
N GLY A 15 -2.92 -8.54 -11.35
CA GLY A 15 -4.36 -8.36 -11.56
C GLY A 15 -5.26 -8.96 -10.48
N THR A 16 -4.71 -9.66 -9.49
CA THR A 16 -5.50 -10.26 -8.40
C THR A 16 -6.21 -9.19 -7.57
N ASN A 17 -7.42 -9.50 -7.11
CA ASN A 17 -8.10 -8.76 -6.07
C ASN A 17 -7.58 -9.21 -4.69
N LEU A 18 -6.81 -8.35 -4.02
CA LEU A 18 -6.26 -8.62 -2.68
C LEU A 18 -7.28 -8.40 -1.55
N ALA A 19 -8.39 -7.73 -1.84
CA ALA A 19 -9.39 -7.32 -0.87
C ALA A 19 -10.73 -8.05 -1.07
N VAL A 20 -10.69 -9.36 -1.31
CA VAL A 20 -11.89 -10.19 -1.33
C VAL A 20 -12.50 -10.19 0.07
N ASP A 21 -13.80 -9.88 0.17
CA ASP A 21 -14.54 -9.80 1.43
C ASP A 21 -13.96 -8.78 2.44
N VAL A 22 -13.28 -7.75 1.94
CA VAL A 22 -12.78 -6.63 2.73
C VAL A 22 -13.67 -5.41 2.47
N LYS A 23 -14.11 -4.75 3.53
CA LYS A 23 -14.89 -3.51 3.45
C LYS A 23 -14.04 -2.37 2.91
N GLY A 24 -14.64 -1.53 2.08
CA GLY A 24 -14.00 -0.31 1.57
C GLY A 24 -14.36 -0.05 0.12
N ASP A 25 -14.00 1.14 -0.35
CA ASP A 25 -14.20 1.53 -1.73
C ASP A 25 -13.26 0.77 -2.66
N PRO A 26 -13.76 0.04 -3.67
CA PRO A 26 -12.92 -0.71 -4.61
C PRO A 26 -11.92 0.21 -5.29
N THR A 27 -10.66 -0.21 -5.36
CA THR A 27 -9.58 0.58 -5.94
C THR A 27 -8.67 -0.29 -6.81
N PHE A 28 -8.41 0.17 -8.03
CA PHE A 28 -7.46 -0.43 -8.95
C PHE A 28 -6.14 0.32 -8.86
N TYR A 29 -5.09 -0.39 -8.52
CA TYR A 29 -3.72 0.12 -8.45
C TYR A 29 -2.92 -0.36 -9.64
N SER A 30 -2.13 0.52 -10.23
CA SER A 30 -1.23 0.20 -11.33
C SER A 30 0.01 1.08 -11.31
N GLY A 31 1.02 0.67 -12.06
CA GLY A 31 2.25 1.43 -12.21
C GLY A 31 3.40 0.54 -12.72
N ARG A 32 4.60 1.07 -12.60
CA ARG A 32 5.83 0.37 -13.02
C ARG A 32 6.88 0.39 -11.92
N VAL A 33 7.71 -0.63 -11.95
CA VAL A 33 8.97 -0.63 -11.20
C VAL A 33 10.10 -0.38 -12.20
N LEU A 34 10.84 0.68 -11.97
CA LEU A 34 11.90 1.19 -12.84
C LEU A 34 13.22 1.28 -12.07
N ASP A 35 14.34 1.31 -12.75
CA ASP A 35 15.59 1.78 -12.17
C ASP A 35 15.69 3.32 -12.21
N ASN A 36 16.78 3.87 -11.68
CA ASN A 36 17.01 5.32 -11.67
C ASN A 36 17.19 5.93 -13.07
N ALA A 37 17.56 5.10 -14.08
CA ALA A 37 17.66 5.51 -15.48
C ALA A 37 16.32 5.43 -16.22
N GLY A 38 15.26 4.93 -15.56
CA GLY A 38 13.94 4.74 -16.15
C GLY A 38 13.77 3.41 -16.89
N LYS A 39 14.73 2.49 -16.78
CA LYS A 39 14.63 1.15 -17.36
C LYS A 39 13.63 0.31 -16.55
N PRO A 40 12.67 -0.37 -17.20
CA PRO A 40 11.75 -1.27 -16.54
C PRO A 40 12.45 -2.45 -15.86
N LEU A 41 12.00 -2.80 -14.65
CA LEU A 41 12.47 -3.96 -13.91
C LEU A 41 11.43 -5.07 -13.96
N ALA A 42 11.68 -6.05 -14.83
CA ALA A 42 10.87 -7.25 -14.92
C ALA A 42 11.06 -8.14 -13.68
N ASN A 43 10.00 -8.88 -13.30
CA ASN A 43 10.02 -9.80 -12.16
C ASN A 43 10.36 -9.15 -10.81
N ALA A 44 10.24 -7.83 -10.70
CA ALA A 44 10.35 -7.14 -9.40
C ALA A 44 9.18 -7.57 -8.50
N LEU A 45 9.48 -7.85 -7.24
CA LEU A 45 8.51 -8.27 -6.25
C LEU A 45 7.94 -7.05 -5.52
N LEU A 46 6.63 -6.98 -5.45
CA LEU A 46 5.90 -6.05 -4.58
C LEU A 46 5.19 -6.87 -3.50
N ASP A 47 5.56 -6.64 -2.25
CA ASP A 47 4.85 -7.13 -1.08
C ASP A 47 3.93 -6.00 -0.59
N ILE A 48 2.62 -6.27 -0.52
CA ILE A 48 1.57 -5.26 -0.43
C ILE A 48 0.65 -5.58 0.72
N TRP A 49 0.32 -4.57 1.55
CA TRP A 49 -0.73 -4.70 2.56
C TRP A 49 -1.35 -3.36 2.93
N SER A 50 -2.58 -3.40 3.41
CA SER A 50 -3.30 -2.23 3.94
C SER A 50 -4.30 -2.64 5.02
N GLY A 51 -4.79 -1.65 5.77
CA GLY A 51 -6.03 -1.80 6.52
C GLY A 51 -7.24 -1.86 5.59
N ASP A 52 -8.39 -2.20 6.15
CA ASP A 52 -9.69 -2.12 5.48
C ASP A 52 -10.18 -0.68 5.34
N GLY A 53 -11.39 -0.49 4.80
CA GLY A 53 -12.03 0.83 4.66
C GLY A 53 -12.49 1.46 5.98
N GLU A 54 -12.31 0.80 7.10
CA GLU A 54 -12.53 1.29 8.46
C GLU A 54 -11.22 1.52 9.22
N GLY A 55 -10.07 1.24 8.60
CA GLY A 55 -8.73 1.42 9.17
C GLY A 55 -8.24 0.25 10.02
N ASN A 56 -8.87 -0.94 9.94
CA ASN A 56 -8.44 -2.12 10.67
C ASN A 56 -7.54 -3.00 9.81
N TYR A 57 -6.42 -3.47 10.36
CA TYR A 57 -5.61 -4.51 9.74
C TYR A 57 -6.16 -5.90 10.07
N ASP A 58 -5.92 -6.86 9.18
CA ASP A 58 -6.36 -8.24 9.32
C ASP A 58 -6.03 -8.86 10.68
N MET A 59 -4.83 -8.63 11.19
CA MET A 59 -4.38 -9.07 12.52
C MET A 59 -5.16 -8.46 13.70
N GLN A 60 -5.92 -7.39 13.47
CA GLN A 60 -6.74 -6.70 14.48
C GLN A 60 -8.19 -7.15 14.47
N MET A 61 -8.60 -7.91 13.45
CA MET A 61 -9.98 -8.36 13.27
C MET A 61 -10.27 -9.57 14.17
N PRO A 62 -11.29 -9.53 15.04
CA PRO A 62 -11.62 -10.65 15.91
C PRO A 62 -12.06 -11.88 15.11
N GLY A 63 -11.48 -13.04 15.42
CA GLY A 63 -11.86 -14.32 14.80
C GLY A 63 -11.43 -14.49 13.34
N GLU A 64 -10.68 -13.55 12.78
CA GLU A 64 -10.17 -13.69 11.42
C GLU A 64 -9.09 -14.75 11.34
N VAL A 65 -9.26 -15.60 10.34
CA VAL A 65 -8.30 -16.63 10.00
C VAL A 65 -7.81 -16.36 8.59
N GLY A 66 -6.60 -15.87 8.47
CA GLY A 66 -5.95 -15.61 7.18
C GLY A 66 -5.57 -14.16 6.93
N MET A 67 -4.87 -13.95 5.84
CA MET A 67 -4.35 -12.63 5.45
C MET A 67 -5.35 -11.93 4.53
N LYS A 68 -5.80 -10.73 4.93
CA LYS A 68 -6.74 -9.88 4.18
C LYS A 68 -6.04 -8.61 3.71
N ALA A 69 -6.42 -8.13 2.53
CA ALA A 69 -5.81 -6.98 1.87
C ALA A 69 -4.27 -7.07 1.78
N ARG A 70 -3.76 -8.30 1.58
CA ARG A 70 -2.33 -8.63 1.46
C ARG A 70 -2.07 -9.49 0.25
N GLY A 71 -0.88 -9.33 -0.33
CA GLY A 71 -0.42 -10.21 -1.38
C GLY A 71 0.94 -9.80 -1.92
N ARG A 72 1.60 -10.74 -2.53
CA ARG A 72 2.88 -10.55 -3.20
C ARG A 72 2.67 -10.76 -4.69
N ILE A 73 2.99 -9.75 -5.48
CA ILE A 73 2.89 -9.79 -6.94
C ILE A 73 4.24 -9.50 -7.58
N ARG A 74 4.43 -9.98 -8.81
CA ARG A 74 5.63 -9.68 -9.59
C ARG A 74 5.28 -8.87 -10.82
N THR A 75 6.15 -7.93 -11.17
CA THR A 75 6.02 -7.15 -12.40
C THR A 75 6.15 -8.04 -13.63
N ASP A 76 5.48 -7.63 -14.71
CA ASP A 76 5.61 -8.24 -16.02
C ASP A 76 6.96 -7.91 -16.71
N ALA A 77 7.14 -8.37 -17.96
CA ALA A 77 8.36 -8.14 -18.73
C ALA A 77 8.63 -6.64 -19.02
N GLN A 78 7.62 -5.78 -18.93
CA GLN A 78 7.69 -4.34 -19.08
C GLN A 78 7.77 -3.59 -17.74
N GLY A 79 8.01 -4.31 -16.65
CA GLY A 79 8.10 -3.74 -15.30
C GLY A 79 6.75 -3.27 -14.75
N ARG A 80 5.62 -3.60 -15.37
CA ARG A 80 4.29 -3.17 -14.95
C ARG A 80 3.74 -4.07 -13.86
N TYR A 81 3.03 -3.45 -12.92
CA TYR A 81 2.20 -4.12 -11.91
C TYR A 81 0.79 -3.55 -11.91
N TRP A 82 -0.19 -4.35 -11.56
CA TRP A 82 -1.55 -3.93 -11.31
C TRP A 82 -2.23 -4.93 -10.39
N PHE A 83 -3.13 -4.43 -9.56
CA PHE A 83 -3.94 -5.26 -8.67
C PHE A 83 -5.19 -4.48 -8.25
N ARG A 84 -6.17 -5.19 -7.71
CA ARG A 84 -7.34 -4.59 -7.07
C ARG A 84 -7.22 -4.73 -5.56
N SER A 85 -7.61 -3.68 -4.84
CA SER A 85 -7.75 -3.66 -3.39
C SER A 85 -8.86 -2.67 -3.02
N ILE A 86 -8.75 -2.03 -1.89
CA ILE A 86 -9.68 -0.97 -1.45
C ILE A 86 -8.91 0.34 -1.24
N ARG A 87 -9.64 1.47 -1.18
CA ARG A 87 -9.08 2.75 -0.75
C ARG A 87 -8.85 2.69 0.76
N PRO A 88 -7.60 2.86 1.23
CA PRO A 88 -7.29 2.79 2.66
C PRO A 88 -7.87 4.00 3.39
N GLU A 89 -8.40 3.77 4.59
CA GLU A 89 -8.90 4.84 5.45
C GLU A 89 -7.87 5.17 6.54
N TYR A 90 -7.99 6.37 7.14
CA TYR A 90 -7.14 6.77 8.25
C TYR A 90 -7.43 5.94 9.50
N TYR A 91 -6.43 5.75 10.35
CA TYR A 91 -6.57 4.95 11.57
C TYR A 91 -5.67 5.48 12.70
N PRO A 92 -6.03 5.23 13.97
CA PRO A 92 -5.15 5.56 15.09
C PRO A 92 -4.10 4.48 15.30
N VAL A 93 -2.85 4.86 15.59
CA VAL A 93 -1.88 3.91 16.14
C VAL A 93 -2.33 3.50 17.56
N PRO A 94 -1.97 2.29 18.05
CA PRO A 94 -2.30 1.86 19.41
C PRO A 94 -1.80 2.86 20.46
N THR A 95 -2.67 3.22 21.40
CA THR A 95 -2.38 4.24 22.43
C THR A 95 -2.29 3.69 23.84
N ASP A 96 -2.51 2.41 24.03
CA ASP A 96 -2.48 1.68 25.29
C ASP A 96 -1.05 1.43 25.83
N GLY A 97 -0.03 1.71 25.01
CA GLY A 97 1.39 1.49 25.32
C GLY A 97 2.23 2.77 25.45
N PRO A 98 3.57 2.62 25.40
CA PRO A 98 4.51 3.75 25.48
C PRO A 98 4.30 4.83 24.43
N VAL A 99 3.95 4.43 23.19
CA VAL A 99 3.71 5.36 22.08
C VAL A 99 2.52 6.28 22.39
N GLY A 100 1.43 5.74 22.93
CA GLY A 100 0.27 6.55 23.34
C GLY A 100 0.63 7.56 24.43
N ARG A 101 1.44 7.15 25.42
CA ARG A 101 1.92 8.09 26.47
C ARG A 101 2.80 9.20 25.87
N MET A 102 3.67 8.89 24.91
CA MET A 102 4.48 9.90 24.22
C MET A 102 3.61 10.90 23.44
N LEU A 103 2.67 10.40 22.65
CA LEU A 103 1.75 11.25 21.89
C LEU A 103 0.94 12.17 22.79
N SER A 104 0.41 11.63 23.90
CA SER A 104 -0.32 12.40 24.90
C SER A 104 0.55 13.48 25.55
N ALA A 105 1.78 13.15 25.95
CA ALA A 105 2.71 14.11 26.53
C ALA A 105 3.10 15.24 25.56
N MET A 106 3.09 14.97 24.26
CA MET A 106 3.35 15.95 23.18
C MET A 106 2.09 16.71 22.75
N GLY A 107 0.92 16.43 23.32
CA GLY A 107 -0.35 17.01 22.90
C GLY A 107 -0.76 16.63 21.47
N ARG A 108 -0.31 15.45 20.97
CA ARG A 108 -0.55 14.99 19.59
C ARG A 108 -1.65 13.93 19.53
N HIS A 109 -2.41 13.95 18.45
CA HIS A 109 -3.36 12.89 18.13
C HIS A 109 -2.64 11.62 17.64
N PRO A 110 -3.27 10.42 17.73
CA PRO A 110 -2.67 9.15 17.33
C PRO A 110 -2.89 8.80 15.84
N TYR A 111 -3.59 9.63 15.08
CA TYR A 111 -4.07 9.24 13.75
C TYR A 111 -2.98 9.33 12.69
N ARG A 112 -3.03 8.36 11.78
CA ARG A 112 -2.29 8.33 10.52
C ARG A 112 -3.26 8.47 9.34
N PRO A 113 -2.85 9.15 8.25
CA PRO A 113 -3.65 9.19 7.02
C PRO A 113 -3.79 7.80 6.40
N GLY A 114 -4.83 7.60 5.58
CA GLY A 114 -5.02 6.36 4.84
C GLY A 114 -3.85 6.07 3.90
N HIS A 115 -3.30 4.87 3.98
CA HIS A 115 -2.16 4.48 3.16
C HIS A 115 -2.11 2.97 2.92
N ILE A 116 -1.49 2.60 1.82
CA ILE A 116 -1.12 1.23 1.49
C ILE A 116 0.39 1.06 1.68
N HIS A 117 0.80 -0.02 2.32
CA HIS A 117 2.21 -0.37 2.51
C HIS A 117 2.72 -1.14 1.30
N MET A 118 3.98 -0.90 0.96
CA MET A 118 4.67 -1.64 -0.08
C MET A 118 6.13 -1.85 0.25
N ILE A 119 6.59 -3.10 0.09
CA ILE A 119 8.02 -3.42 -0.02
C ILE A 119 8.26 -3.82 -1.47
N VAL A 120 9.10 -3.07 -2.15
CA VAL A 120 9.42 -3.30 -3.56
C VAL A 120 10.88 -3.71 -3.67
N SER A 121 11.13 -4.86 -4.29
CA SER A 121 12.49 -5.43 -4.43
C SER A 121 12.70 -6.01 -5.83
N ALA A 122 13.96 -6.00 -6.27
CA ALA A 122 14.40 -6.65 -7.50
C ALA A 122 15.85 -7.10 -7.36
N ASP A 123 16.22 -8.16 -8.06
CA ASP A 123 17.59 -8.70 -8.01
C ASP A 123 18.59 -7.65 -8.49
N GLY A 124 19.63 -7.42 -7.70
CA GLY A 124 20.66 -6.42 -7.97
C GLY A 124 20.30 -4.98 -7.60
N TYR A 125 19.16 -4.77 -6.92
CA TYR A 125 18.69 -3.45 -6.50
C TYR A 125 18.48 -3.39 -4.98
N GLU A 126 18.61 -2.17 -4.42
CA GLU A 126 18.25 -1.90 -3.03
C GLU A 126 16.72 -1.94 -2.89
N PRO A 127 16.15 -2.71 -1.94
CA PRO A 127 14.72 -2.73 -1.73
C PRO A 127 14.22 -1.38 -1.16
N VAL A 128 12.98 -1.04 -1.50
CA VAL A 128 12.29 0.14 -0.98
C VAL A 128 11.11 -0.30 -0.14
N THR A 129 11.13 0.06 1.15
CA THR A 129 9.98 -0.07 2.05
C THR A 129 9.32 1.30 2.18
N THR A 130 8.05 1.41 1.82
CA THR A 130 7.36 2.70 1.75
C THR A 130 5.86 2.59 2.01
N HIS A 131 5.20 3.75 2.05
CA HIS A 131 3.75 3.91 2.08
C HIS A 131 3.31 4.75 0.90
N ILE A 132 2.16 4.44 0.31
CA ILE A 132 1.49 5.32 -0.65
C ILE A 132 0.25 5.85 0.04
N PHE A 133 0.22 7.17 0.27
CA PHE A 133 -0.86 7.85 0.97
C PHE A 133 -1.98 8.26 0.00
N ALA A 134 -3.22 8.13 0.46
CA ALA A 134 -4.37 8.57 -0.32
C ALA A 134 -4.49 10.10 -0.27
N ALA A 135 -4.41 10.77 -1.41
CA ALA A 135 -4.69 12.19 -1.52
C ALA A 135 -6.11 12.50 -0.97
N GLY A 136 -6.23 13.58 -0.22
CA GLY A 136 -7.47 13.98 0.45
C GLY A 136 -7.81 13.18 1.72
N SER A 137 -6.96 12.23 2.15
CA SER A 137 -7.12 11.61 3.46
C SER A 137 -6.92 12.61 4.59
N LYS A 138 -7.62 12.44 5.69
CA LYS A 138 -7.38 13.23 6.91
C LYS A 138 -5.96 13.00 7.43
N TYR A 139 -5.41 13.97 8.12
CA TYR A 139 -4.12 13.91 8.83
C TYR A 139 -2.88 13.81 7.93
N LEU A 140 -2.96 14.14 6.61
CA LEU A 140 -1.81 14.17 5.71
C LEU A 140 -0.73 15.17 6.18
N ASP A 141 -1.13 16.28 6.77
CA ASP A 141 -0.28 17.35 7.29
C ASP A 141 0.13 17.15 8.77
N SER A 142 -0.43 16.15 9.43
CA SER A 142 -0.28 15.94 10.87
C SER A 142 -0.07 14.47 11.28
N ASP A 143 0.36 13.61 10.35
CA ASP A 143 0.61 12.18 10.58
C ASP A 143 1.33 11.93 11.92
N ALA A 144 0.76 11.07 12.76
CA ALA A 144 1.28 10.77 14.09
C ALA A 144 2.76 10.33 14.09
N VAL A 145 3.22 9.72 13.00
CA VAL A 145 4.59 9.21 12.84
C VAL A 145 5.44 10.00 11.84
N PHE A 146 4.95 11.14 11.33
CA PHE A 146 5.68 11.99 10.38
C PHE A 146 6.12 11.28 9.10
N GLY A 147 5.36 10.28 8.65
CA GLY A 147 5.72 9.44 7.50
C GLY A 147 5.37 10.05 6.14
N VAL A 148 4.52 11.09 6.12
CA VAL A 148 4.04 11.67 4.86
C VAL A 148 5.13 12.51 4.21
N LYS A 149 5.34 12.24 2.92
CA LYS A 149 6.11 13.08 1.99
C LYS A 149 5.24 13.34 0.78
N GLU A 150 5.33 14.52 0.19
CA GLU A 150 4.53 14.90 -0.97
C GLU A 150 4.65 13.87 -2.11
N SER A 151 5.86 13.38 -2.36
CA SER A 151 6.13 12.36 -3.39
C SER A 151 5.48 11.00 -3.12
N LEU A 152 4.97 10.74 -1.91
CA LEU A 152 4.28 9.52 -1.52
C LEU A 152 2.76 9.68 -1.48
N VAL A 153 2.24 10.88 -1.79
CA VAL A 153 0.80 11.14 -1.85
C VAL A 153 0.33 10.88 -3.28
N ALA A 154 -0.45 9.83 -3.47
CA ALA A 154 -1.00 9.47 -4.77
C ALA A 154 -2.43 9.98 -4.92
N LYS A 155 -2.76 10.40 -6.13
CA LYS A 155 -4.12 10.81 -6.51
C LYS A 155 -5.00 9.56 -6.67
N TYR A 156 -6.18 9.61 -6.07
CA TYR A 156 -7.23 8.61 -6.22
C TYR A 156 -8.32 9.17 -7.11
N ASP A 157 -8.36 8.78 -8.37
CA ASP A 157 -9.37 9.22 -9.33
C ASP A 157 -10.64 8.40 -9.15
N LYS A 158 -11.73 9.08 -8.79
CA LYS A 158 -13.04 8.45 -8.55
C LYS A 158 -13.81 8.27 -9.86
N HIS A 159 -14.37 7.08 -10.04
CA HIS A 159 -15.19 6.71 -11.19
C HIS A 159 -16.58 6.28 -10.72
N PRO A 160 -17.65 6.53 -11.48
CA PRO A 160 -18.98 5.96 -11.22
C PRO A 160 -18.95 4.43 -11.39
N ALA A 161 -20.00 3.76 -10.96
CA ALA A 161 -20.26 2.37 -11.32
C ALA A 161 -20.18 2.18 -12.85
N GLY A 162 -19.60 1.07 -13.31
CA GLY A 162 -19.36 0.84 -14.72
C GLY A 162 -18.22 -0.13 -14.99
N LYS A 163 -17.56 -0.01 -16.14
CA LYS A 163 -16.47 -0.91 -16.52
C LYS A 163 -15.15 -0.47 -15.88
N GLY A 164 -14.55 -1.33 -15.09
CA GLY A 164 -13.22 -1.14 -14.52
C GLY A 164 -12.08 -1.24 -15.55
N PRO A 165 -10.84 -0.83 -15.19
CA PRO A 165 -9.69 -0.87 -16.10
C PRO A 165 -9.35 -2.27 -16.64
N ASN A 166 -9.63 -3.31 -15.87
CA ASN A 166 -9.45 -4.72 -16.25
C ASN A 166 -10.62 -5.31 -17.03
N GLY A 167 -11.65 -4.49 -17.34
CA GLY A 167 -12.87 -4.93 -18.03
C GLY A 167 -13.96 -5.49 -17.13
N GLU A 168 -13.72 -5.62 -15.83
CA GLU A 168 -14.69 -6.08 -14.83
C GLU A 168 -15.85 -5.07 -14.70
N ALA A 169 -17.10 -5.57 -14.55
CA ALA A 169 -18.25 -4.73 -14.23
C ALA A 169 -18.23 -4.37 -12.75
N MET A 170 -18.25 -3.08 -12.46
CA MET A 170 -18.30 -2.54 -11.10
C MET A 170 -19.69 -2.02 -10.81
N ASP A 171 -20.38 -2.63 -9.85
CA ASP A 171 -21.74 -2.25 -9.45
C ASP A 171 -21.77 -1.00 -8.55
N THR A 172 -20.60 -0.63 -8.03
CA THR A 172 -20.42 0.54 -7.15
C THR A 172 -19.35 1.47 -7.71
N PRO A 173 -19.33 2.76 -7.32
CA PRO A 173 -18.21 3.64 -7.61
C PRO A 173 -16.88 3.02 -7.17
N PHE A 174 -15.82 3.30 -7.90
CA PHE A 174 -14.47 2.79 -7.62
C PHE A 174 -13.41 3.86 -7.86
N TYR A 175 -12.18 3.57 -7.47
CA TYR A 175 -11.03 4.46 -7.68
C TYR A 175 -9.98 3.81 -8.55
N THR A 176 -9.17 4.64 -9.21
CA THR A 176 -7.92 4.23 -9.86
C THR A 176 -6.76 5.03 -9.30
N VAL A 177 -5.62 4.35 -9.16
CA VAL A 177 -4.36 4.92 -8.67
C VAL A 177 -3.24 4.46 -9.58
N GLU A 178 -2.41 5.39 -10.02
CA GLU A 178 -1.18 5.08 -10.73
C GLU A 178 0.01 5.58 -9.94
N TYR A 179 1.03 4.71 -9.73
CA TYR A 179 2.24 5.06 -9.00
C TYR A 179 3.45 4.25 -9.48
N ASP A 180 4.51 4.93 -9.91
CA ASP A 180 5.76 4.30 -10.35
C ASP A 180 6.80 4.26 -9.23
N PHE A 181 7.45 3.11 -9.03
CA PHE A 181 8.58 2.96 -8.11
C PHE A 181 9.91 3.05 -8.86
N ARG A 182 10.92 3.65 -8.21
CA ARG A 182 12.28 3.69 -8.71
C ARG A 182 13.24 3.06 -7.71
N LEU A 183 13.97 2.03 -8.16
CA LEU A 183 14.96 1.33 -7.35
C LEU A 183 16.37 1.75 -7.74
N ARG A 184 17.24 1.87 -6.75
CA ARG A 184 18.67 2.09 -6.97
C ARG A 184 19.37 0.76 -7.12
N PRO A 185 20.37 0.64 -8.01
CA PRO A 185 21.24 -0.52 -8.02
C PRO A 185 21.86 -0.75 -6.63
N ALA A 186 21.91 -2.00 -6.20
CA ALA A 186 22.59 -2.37 -4.96
C ALA A 186 24.08 -1.97 -5.05
N ARG A 187 24.62 -1.42 -3.98
CA ARG A 187 26.06 -1.15 -3.91
C ARG A 187 26.81 -2.48 -3.97
N SER A 188 27.77 -2.60 -4.90
CA SER A 188 28.71 -3.71 -4.83
C SER A 188 29.37 -3.68 -3.45
N LYS A 189 29.26 -4.78 -2.68
CA LYS A 189 30.12 -4.91 -1.49
C LYS A 189 31.54 -4.77 -2.00
N ALA A 190 32.23 -3.69 -1.61
CA ALA A 190 33.68 -3.65 -1.78
C ALA A 190 34.25 -4.87 -1.07
N ALA A 191 34.99 -5.69 -1.84
CA ALA A 191 35.67 -6.87 -1.35
C ALA A 191 36.76 -6.47 -0.35
#